data_fd73186d3cc89c36004f4026801d725e
#
_entry.id   fd73186d3cc89c36004f4026801d725e
#
_cell.length_a   1.000
_cell.length_b   1.000
_cell.length_c   1.000
_cell.angle_alpha   90.00
_cell.angle_beta   90.00
_cell.angle_gamma   90.00
#
_symmetry.space_group_name_H-M   'P 1'
#
loop_
_entity.id
_entity.type
_entity.pdbx_description
1 polymer ?
#
loop_
_entity_poly.entity_id
_entity_poly.type
_entity_poly.pdbx_seq_one_letter_code
_entity_poly.pdbx_strand_id
1 'polypeptide(L)'
;MYNKTVMDHFRNPRNVGVIEKADGVGEVGNPLCGDIMTIYLKIEDERIEDIKFQTFGCGSAIAVSSMLTEIAKGKSLEDARLITNKDVAQALEGLPKNKLHCSNLGADALQMAIKNYEDQKAGITRPDPVRLEKHEHTHGDDCYCPYCDVEVEKGSIFCEACQSNLEDEH
;
A
#
# COMPACT_ATOMS: atom_id res chain seq x y z
N MET A 1 -2.10 -20.57 -4.20
CA MET A 1 -2.26 -20.43 -5.66
C MET A 1 -3.02 -19.14 -5.93
N TYR A 2 -2.58 -18.35 -6.88
CA TYR A 2 -3.23 -17.10 -7.26
C TYR A 2 -4.42 -17.36 -8.19
N ASN A 3 -5.52 -16.62 -7.99
CA ASN A 3 -6.68 -16.67 -8.89
C ASN A 3 -6.39 -15.98 -10.24
N LYS A 4 -7.32 -16.07 -11.18
CA LYS A 4 -7.16 -15.51 -12.52
C LYS A 4 -7.00 -14.00 -12.54
N THR A 5 -7.72 -13.29 -11.67
CA THR A 5 -7.70 -11.83 -11.59
C THR A 5 -6.35 -11.34 -11.09
N VAL A 6 -5.80 -11.95 -10.06
CA VAL A 6 -4.44 -11.66 -9.58
C VAL A 6 -3.40 -11.93 -10.66
N MET A 7 -3.51 -13.06 -11.35
CA MET A 7 -2.57 -13.41 -12.42
C MET A 7 -2.66 -12.47 -13.62
N ASP A 8 -3.85 -11.98 -13.94
CA ASP A 8 -4.03 -11.00 -15.01
C ASP A 8 -3.37 -9.68 -14.66
N HIS A 9 -3.62 -9.14 -13.47
CA HIS A 9 -2.98 -7.91 -12.97
C HIS A 9 -1.47 -8.05 -12.81
N PHE A 10 -0.98 -9.24 -12.53
CA PHE A 10 0.45 -9.51 -12.48
C PHE A 10 1.10 -9.51 -13.87
N ARG A 11 0.46 -10.16 -14.84
CA ARG A 11 0.99 -10.29 -16.21
C ARG A 11 0.81 -9.01 -17.04
N ASN A 12 -0.29 -8.32 -16.83
CA ASN A 12 -0.69 -7.12 -17.55
C ASN A 12 -0.99 -5.98 -16.55
N PRO A 13 0.00 -5.52 -15.77
CA PRO A 13 -0.24 -4.49 -14.78
C PRO A 13 -0.65 -3.17 -15.44
N ARG A 14 -1.65 -2.50 -14.85
CA ARG A 14 -2.18 -1.23 -15.31
C ARG A 14 -1.52 -0.09 -14.55
N ASN A 15 -1.35 1.04 -15.24
CA ASN A 15 -0.85 2.27 -14.63
C ASN A 15 0.56 2.15 -14.03
N VAL A 16 1.41 1.33 -14.63
CA VAL A 16 2.83 1.23 -14.23
C VAL A 16 3.60 2.42 -14.76
N GLY A 17 4.43 3.01 -13.94
CA GLY A 17 5.36 4.07 -14.34
C GLY A 17 5.48 5.19 -13.33
N VAL A 18 6.00 6.31 -13.79
CA VAL A 18 6.25 7.52 -13.03
C VAL A 18 5.47 8.68 -13.64
N ILE A 19 4.98 9.59 -12.80
CA ILE A 19 4.48 10.89 -13.22
C ILE A 19 5.57 11.91 -12.84
N GLU A 20 6.26 12.50 -13.82
CA GLU A 20 7.41 13.38 -13.57
C GLU A 20 7.06 14.64 -12.76
N LYS A 21 5.85 15.16 -12.94
CA LYS A 21 5.33 16.31 -12.19
C LYS A 21 4.10 15.89 -11.39
N ALA A 22 4.27 14.86 -10.59
CA ALA A 22 3.20 14.38 -9.73
C ALA A 22 2.82 15.46 -8.69
N ASP A 23 1.53 15.60 -8.46
CA ASP A 23 1.00 16.50 -7.43
C ASP A 23 1.13 15.88 -6.04
N GLY A 24 1.15 14.56 -5.95
CA GLY A 24 1.42 13.82 -4.72
C GLY A 24 2.21 12.54 -4.98
N VAL A 25 3.12 12.22 -4.09
CA VAL A 25 3.93 11.00 -4.13
C VAL A 25 3.92 10.35 -2.75
N GLY A 26 3.65 9.06 -2.72
CA GLY A 26 3.73 8.26 -1.49
C GLY A 26 4.57 7.03 -1.71
N GLU A 27 5.54 6.80 -0.84
CA GLU A 27 6.38 5.60 -0.84
C GLU A 27 6.25 4.86 0.48
N VAL A 28 6.01 3.58 0.40
CA VAL A 28 5.93 2.68 1.55
C VAL A 28 6.79 1.46 1.30
N GLY A 29 7.58 1.08 2.29
CA GLY A 29 8.40 -0.12 2.25
C GLY A 29 8.03 -1.09 3.37
N ASN A 30 8.10 -2.37 3.08
CA ASN A 30 8.04 -3.42 4.10
C ASN A 30 9.45 -3.95 4.35
N PRO A 31 10.06 -3.64 5.51
CA PRO A 31 11.45 -4.02 5.79
C PRO A 31 11.65 -5.53 5.94
N LEU A 32 10.58 -6.30 6.11
CA LEU A 32 10.66 -7.74 6.32
C LEU A 32 10.73 -8.53 5.02
N CYS A 33 9.96 -8.13 4.00
CA CYS A 33 10.03 -8.76 2.68
C CYS A 33 10.85 -7.94 1.66
N GLY A 34 11.29 -6.74 2.03
CA GLY A 34 12.02 -5.84 1.14
C GLY A 34 11.16 -5.19 0.05
N ASP A 35 9.85 -5.38 0.09
CA ASP A 35 8.93 -4.80 -0.86
C ASP A 35 8.86 -3.29 -0.67
N ILE A 36 8.91 -2.54 -1.75
CA ILE A 36 8.75 -1.08 -1.79
C ILE A 36 7.69 -0.75 -2.82
N MET A 37 6.79 0.16 -2.47
CA MET A 37 5.74 0.64 -3.35
C MET A 37 5.71 2.15 -3.36
N THR A 38 5.74 2.74 -4.56
CA THR A 38 5.63 4.17 -4.76
C THR A 38 4.41 4.48 -5.61
N ILE A 39 3.56 5.38 -5.14
CA ILE A 39 2.37 5.86 -5.84
C ILE A 39 2.58 7.32 -6.25
N TYR A 40 2.27 7.62 -7.50
CA TYR A 40 2.29 8.97 -8.07
C TYR A 40 0.88 9.39 -8.42
N LEU A 41 0.46 10.57 -7.98
CA LEU A 41 -0.85 11.13 -8.23
C LEU A 41 -0.77 12.39 -9.07
N LYS A 42 -1.60 12.48 -10.09
CA LYS A 42 -1.97 13.71 -10.78
C LYS A 42 -3.37 14.09 -10.33
N ILE A 43 -3.53 15.28 -9.76
CA ILE A 43 -4.77 15.71 -9.14
C ILE A 43 -5.28 16.96 -9.85
N GLU A 44 -6.55 16.94 -10.23
CA GLU A 44 -7.27 18.06 -10.80
C GLU A 44 -8.65 18.13 -10.15
N ASP A 45 -9.06 19.33 -9.74
CA ASP A 45 -10.35 19.59 -9.08
C ASP A 45 -10.67 18.64 -7.91
N GLU A 46 -9.67 18.38 -7.04
CA GLU A 46 -9.77 17.47 -5.91
C GLU A 46 -10.12 16.01 -6.31
N ARG A 47 -9.78 15.63 -7.54
CA ARG A 47 -9.94 14.30 -8.09
C ARG A 47 -8.63 13.76 -8.60
N ILE A 48 -8.46 12.44 -8.53
CA ILE A 48 -7.31 11.74 -9.11
C ILE A 48 -7.54 11.64 -10.63
N GLU A 49 -6.89 12.53 -11.38
CA GLU A 49 -6.93 12.54 -12.84
C GLU A 49 -6.12 11.38 -13.41
N ASP A 50 -4.94 11.17 -12.87
CA ASP A 50 -4.07 10.06 -13.24
C ASP A 50 -3.33 9.52 -12.01
N ILE A 51 -3.02 8.24 -12.04
CA ILE A 51 -2.29 7.55 -10.98
C ILE A 51 -1.36 6.53 -11.61
N LYS A 52 -0.13 6.50 -11.15
CA LYS A 52 0.86 5.49 -11.55
C LYS A 52 1.57 4.93 -10.35
N PHE A 53 2.16 3.77 -10.51
CA PHE A 53 2.94 3.15 -9.47
C PHE A 53 4.24 2.55 -9.99
N GLN A 54 5.20 2.46 -9.09
CA GLN A 54 6.36 1.60 -9.19
C GLN A 54 6.44 0.74 -7.95
N THR A 55 6.80 -0.51 -8.11
CA THR A 55 7.01 -1.39 -6.98
C THR A 55 8.23 -2.28 -7.20
N PHE A 56 8.94 -2.52 -6.12
CA PHE A 56 9.93 -3.57 -5.97
C PHE A 56 9.32 -4.59 -5.02
N GLY A 57 8.96 -5.77 -5.54
CA GLY A 57 8.30 -6.74 -4.70
C GLY A 57 7.84 -7.98 -5.46
N CYS A 58 7.10 -8.82 -4.76
CA CYS A 58 6.55 -10.05 -5.31
C CYS A 58 5.40 -9.79 -6.30
N GLY A 59 4.97 -10.84 -6.99
CA GLY A 59 3.83 -10.74 -7.93
C GLY A 59 2.54 -10.25 -7.30
N SER A 60 2.32 -10.53 -6.02
CA SER A 60 1.17 -9.99 -5.26
C SER A 60 1.26 -8.47 -5.11
N ALA A 61 2.43 -7.92 -4.85
CA ALA A 61 2.63 -6.47 -4.74
C ALA A 61 2.31 -5.76 -6.07
N ILE A 62 2.70 -6.34 -7.18
CA ILE A 62 2.37 -5.82 -8.52
C ILE A 62 0.86 -5.87 -8.76
N ALA A 63 0.21 -7.01 -8.48
CA ALA A 63 -1.22 -7.16 -8.68
C ALA A 63 -2.05 -6.23 -7.78
N VAL A 64 -1.66 -6.07 -6.53
CA VAL A 64 -2.29 -5.14 -5.57
C VAL A 64 -2.16 -3.70 -6.05
N SER A 65 -0.97 -3.28 -6.45
CA SER A 65 -0.73 -1.93 -6.95
C SER A 65 -1.54 -1.63 -8.20
N SER A 66 -1.56 -2.57 -9.13
CA SER A 66 -2.34 -2.47 -10.37
C SER A 66 -3.84 -2.31 -10.09
N MET A 67 -4.41 -3.17 -9.25
CA MET A 67 -5.83 -3.09 -8.86
C MET A 67 -6.13 -1.80 -8.10
N LEU A 68 -5.29 -1.42 -7.16
CA LEU A 68 -5.45 -0.18 -6.40
C LEU A 68 -5.54 1.04 -7.33
N THR A 69 -4.66 1.13 -8.32
CA THR A 69 -4.67 2.25 -9.28
C THR A 69 -5.93 2.28 -10.12
N GLU A 70 -6.48 1.14 -10.50
CA GLU A 70 -7.76 1.07 -11.21
C GLU A 70 -8.93 1.54 -10.33
N ILE A 71 -8.95 1.14 -9.07
CA ILE A 71 -9.99 1.55 -8.12
C ILE A 71 -9.92 3.06 -7.83
N ALA A 72 -8.71 3.58 -7.66
CA ALA A 72 -8.49 4.97 -7.24
C ALA A 72 -8.63 5.99 -8.38
N LYS A 73 -8.33 5.60 -9.61
CA LYS A 73 -8.36 6.50 -10.76
C LYS A 73 -9.75 7.07 -11.00
N GLY A 74 -9.84 8.39 -11.09
CA GLY A 74 -11.09 9.11 -11.30
C GLY A 74 -11.91 9.37 -10.03
N LYS A 75 -11.50 8.84 -8.88
CA LYS A 75 -12.17 9.14 -7.60
C LYS A 75 -11.78 10.51 -7.06
N SER A 76 -12.69 11.12 -6.27
CA SER A 76 -12.33 12.25 -5.44
C SER A 76 -11.29 11.85 -4.39
N LEU A 77 -10.53 12.81 -3.89
CA LEU A 77 -9.58 12.55 -2.80
C LEU A 77 -10.26 12.01 -1.54
N GLU A 78 -11.46 12.51 -1.27
CA GLU A 78 -12.27 12.04 -0.14
C GLU A 78 -12.64 10.56 -0.29
N ASP A 79 -13.12 10.14 -1.46
CA ASP A 79 -13.45 8.74 -1.74
C ASP A 79 -12.20 7.86 -1.79
N ALA A 80 -11.11 8.37 -2.35
CA ALA A 80 -9.83 7.63 -2.40
C ALA A 80 -9.27 7.34 -1.01
N ARG A 81 -9.47 8.22 -0.03
CA ARG A 81 -9.08 7.98 1.36
C ARG A 81 -9.85 6.86 2.04
N LEU A 82 -11.03 6.55 1.57
CA LEU A 82 -11.87 5.48 2.10
C LEU A 82 -11.49 4.10 1.55
N ILE A 83 -10.61 4.04 0.56
CA ILE A 83 -10.11 2.76 0.02
C ILE A 83 -9.29 2.06 1.09
N THR A 84 -9.73 0.85 1.44
CA THR A 84 -9.05 0.00 2.41
C THR A 84 -8.31 -1.14 1.72
N ASN A 85 -7.40 -1.75 2.45
CA ASN A 85 -6.72 -2.97 2.00
C ASN A 85 -7.70 -4.10 1.68
N LYS A 86 -8.79 -4.18 2.45
CA LYS A 86 -9.87 -5.14 2.23
C LYS A 86 -10.56 -4.93 0.89
N ASP A 87 -10.80 -3.68 0.50
CA ASP A 87 -11.43 -3.35 -0.77
C ASP A 87 -10.57 -3.82 -1.95
N VAL A 88 -9.26 -3.61 -1.87
CA VAL A 88 -8.30 -4.05 -2.89
C VAL A 88 -8.24 -5.58 -2.96
N ALA A 89 -8.14 -6.25 -1.82
CA ALA A 89 -8.13 -7.71 -1.76
C ALA A 89 -9.43 -8.31 -2.30
N GLN A 90 -10.57 -7.70 -1.99
CA GLN A 90 -11.88 -8.13 -2.49
C GLN A 90 -12.02 -7.91 -4.00
N ALA A 91 -11.52 -6.80 -4.52
CA ALA A 91 -11.52 -6.54 -5.96
C ALA A 91 -10.63 -7.52 -6.74
N LEU A 92 -9.58 -8.03 -6.11
CA LEU A 92 -8.73 -9.10 -6.63
C LEU A 92 -9.35 -10.51 -6.45
N GLU A 93 -10.59 -10.59 -5.97
CA GLU A 93 -11.27 -11.87 -5.67
C GLU A 93 -10.55 -12.73 -4.61
N GLY A 94 -9.79 -12.06 -3.76
CA GLY A 94 -9.03 -12.66 -2.68
C GLY A 94 -7.54 -12.83 -2.99
N LEU A 95 -6.75 -12.76 -1.94
CA LEU A 95 -5.31 -13.04 -1.94
C LEU A 95 -5.02 -14.24 -1.05
N PRO A 96 -3.96 -15.02 -1.33
CA PRO A 96 -3.48 -16.00 -0.38
C PRO A 96 -3.21 -15.37 0.99
N LYS A 97 -3.53 -16.06 2.07
CA LYS A 97 -3.41 -15.53 3.44
C LYS A 97 -2.02 -14.97 3.75
N ASN A 98 -0.99 -15.65 3.27
CA ASN A 98 0.40 -15.24 3.43
C ASN A 98 0.80 -14.02 2.56
N LYS A 99 -0.09 -13.52 1.72
CA LYS A 99 0.14 -12.35 0.85
C LYS A 99 -0.80 -11.16 1.16
N LEU A 100 -1.61 -11.27 2.19
CA LEU A 100 -2.50 -10.18 2.62
C LEU A 100 -1.72 -8.92 3.03
N HIS A 101 -0.51 -9.06 3.52
CA HIS A 101 0.36 -7.93 3.86
C HIS A 101 0.70 -7.05 2.65
N CYS A 102 0.72 -7.61 1.43
CA CYS A 102 0.95 -6.81 0.22
C CYS A 102 -0.20 -5.83 -0.03
N SER A 103 -1.44 -6.17 0.36
CA SER A 103 -2.57 -5.25 0.24
C SER A 103 -2.44 -4.04 1.16
N ASN A 104 -1.79 -4.19 2.30
CA ASN A 104 -1.56 -3.10 3.25
C ASN A 104 -0.65 -2.03 2.65
N LEU A 105 0.40 -2.42 1.94
CA LEU A 105 1.30 -1.47 1.28
C LEU A 105 0.58 -0.57 0.28
N GLY A 106 -0.38 -1.13 -0.45
CA GLY A 106 -1.11 -0.39 -1.49
C GLY A 106 -1.91 0.78 -0.93
N ALA A 107 -2.78 0.51 0.04
CA ALA A 107 -3.61 1.55 0.64
C ALA A 107 -2.77 2.56 1.41
N ASP A 108 -1.74 2.12 2.13
CA ASP A 108 -0.84 3.00 2.87
C ASP A 108 -0.08 3.95 1.92
N ALA A 109 0.44 3.46 0.80
CA ALA A 109 1.12 4.28 -0.19
C ALA A 109 0.17 5.33 -0.81
N LEU A 110 -1.08 4.96 -1.08
CA LEU A 110 -2.10 5.89 -1.57
C LEU A 110 -2.40 6.99 -0.54
N GLN A 111 -2.60 6.63 0.72
CA GLN A 111 -2.84 7.60 1.79
C GLN A 111 -1.68 8.57 1.94
N MET A 112 -0.46 8.09 1.85
CA MET A 112 0.73 8.93 1.90
C MET A 112 0.84 9.86 0.70
N ALA A 113 0.50 9.41 -0.48
CA ALA A 113 0.49 10.24 -1.69
C ALA A 113 -0.52 11.37 -1.58
N ILE A 114 -1.72 11.09 -1.07
CA ILE A 114 -2.77 12.10 -0.83
C ILE A 114 -2.30 13.10 0.24
N LYS A 115 -1.73 12.63 1.33
CA LYS A 115 -1.19 13.49 2.38
C LYS A 115 -0.06 14.38 1.87
N ASN A 116 0.84 13.84 1.06
CA ASN A 116 1.91 14.62 0.44
C ASN A 116 1.36 15.75 -0.43
N TYR A 117 0.32 15.48 -1.22
CA TYR A 117 -0.38 16.51 -2.00
C TYR A 117 -0.95 17.62 -1.12
N GLU A 118 -1.62 17.26 -0.03
CA GLU A 118 -2.21 18.22 0.89
C GLU A 118 -1.15 19.07 1.60
N ASP A 119 -0.07 18.45 2.03
CA ASP A 119 1.07 19.14 2.65
C ASP A 119 1.69 20.15 1.65
N GLN A 120 1.87 19.78 0.40
CA GLN A 120 2.36 20.68 -0.65
C GLN A 120 1.38 21.85 -0.90
N LYS A 121 0.08 21.56 -0.95
CA LYS A 121 -0.96 22.59 -1.13
C LYS A 121 -0.99 23.57 0.06
N ALA A 122 -0.71 23.11 1.26
CA ALA A 122 -0.61 23.92 2.46
C ALA A 122 0.72 24.67 2.61
N GLY A 123 1.68 24.47 1.68
CA GLY A 123 3.01 25.09 1.72
C GLY A 123 3.97 24.41 2.71
N ILE A 124 3.62 23.21 3.19
CA ILE A 124 4.48 22.41 4.06
C ILE A 124 5.45 21.63 3.16
N THR A 125 6.67 22.13 3.04
CA THR A 125 7.72 21.43 2.31
C THR A 125 8.32 20.37 3.23
N ARG A 126 7.98 19.10 3.01
CA ARG A 126 8.71 18.00 3.61
C ARG A 126 9.84 17.62 2.65
N PRO A 127 11.09 17.60 3.10
CA PRO A 127 12.17 17.03 2.31
C PRO A 127 11.97 15.52 2.23
N ASP A 128 11.94 15.01 1.03
CA ASP A 128 11.83 13.60 0.64
C ASP A 128 10.45 12.92 0.82
N PRO A 129 10.12 11.93 -0.04
CA PRO A 129 8.99 11.06 0.20
C PRO A 129 9.11 10.49 1.61
N VAL A 130 8.07 10.68 2.39
CA VAL A 130 8.05 10.21 3.77
C VAL A 130 8.28 8.69 3.74
N ARG A 131 9.55 8.29 3.85
CA ARG A 131 9.84 6.95 4.34
C ARG A 131 9.08 6.88 5.64
N LEU A 132 8.15 5.96 5.73
CA LEU A 132 7.64 5.58 7.04
C LEU A 132 8.87 5.15 7.83
N GLU A 133 9.48 6.14 8.51
CA GLU A 133 10.31 5.79 9.65
C GLU A 133 9.44 4.85 10.46
N LYS A 134 10.00 3.67 10.72
CA LYS A 134 9.38 2.64 11.55
C LYS A 134 8.36 3.32 12.43
N HIS A 135 7.08 2.95 12.29
CA HIS A 135 6.16 3.28 13.33
C HIS A 135 6.87 2.84 14.61
N GLU A 136 7.51 3.77 15.31
CA GLU A 136 7.71 3.57 16.72
C GLU A 136 6.29 3.48 17.22
N HIS A 137 5.82 2.24 17.31
CA HIS A 137 4.62 1.94 18.04
C HIS A 137 4.88 2.54 19.42
N THR A 138 4.40 3.75 19.64
CA THR A 138 4.25 4.25 20.99
C THR A 138 3.26 3.27 21.59
N HIS A 139 3.83 2.30 22.29
CA HIS A 139 3.13 1.23 22.94
C HIS A 139 2.11 1.81 23.91
N GLY A 140 0.88 1.98 23.41
CA GLY A 140 -0.28 1.80 24.26
C GLY A 140 -0.29 0.33 24.69
N ASP A 141 -1.02 0.00 25.71
CA ASP A 141 -1.06 -1.35 26.28
C ASP A 141 -1.50 -2.45 25.28
N ASP A 142 -1.97 -2.08 24.10
CA ASP A 142 -2.46 -2.97 23.06
C ASP A 142 -1.47 -3.06 21.90
N CYS A 143 -0.88 -4.22 21.69
CA CYS A 143 0.01 -4.53 20.57
C CYS A 143 -0.75 -5.29 19.49
N TYR A 144 -0.64 -4.85 18.23
CA TYR A 144 -1.28 -5.51 17.08
C TYR A 144 -0.24 -5.97 16.08
N CYS A 145 -0.47 -7.12 15.49
CA CYS A 145 0.35 -7.62 14.41
C CYS A 145 0.24 -6.69 13.19
N PRO A 146 1.35 -6.15 12.65
CA PRO A 146 1.31 -5.18 11.55
C PRO A 146 0.79 -5.77 10.24
N TYR A 147 0.58 -7.09 10.16
CA TYR A 147 0.14 -7.77 8.94
C TYR A 147 -1.33 -8.15 8.93
N CYS A 148 -1.93 -8.41 10.08
CA CYS A 148 -3.29 -8.93 10.14
C CYS A 148 -4.17 -8.25 11.18
N ASP A 149 -3.67 -7.20 11.84
CA ASP A 149 -4.36 -6.45 12.90
C ASP A 149 -4.88 -7.32 14.06
N VAL A 150 -4.34 -8.52 14.22
CA VAL A 150 -4.65 -9.36 15.38
C VAL A 150 -3.84 -8.89 16.57
N GLU A 151 -4.51 -8.75 17.72
CA GLU A 151 -3.86 -8.42 18.98
C GLU A 151 -2.79 -9.46 19.31
N VAL A 152 -1.61 -9.00 19.68
CA VAL A 152 -0.46 -9.85 20.04
C VAL A 152 0.00 -9.54 21.46
N GLU A 153 0.64 -10.52 22.08
CA GLU A 153 1.18 -10.35 23.43
C GLU A 153 2.26 -9.27 23.49
N LYS A 154 2.29 -8.56 24.61
CA LYS A 154 3.26 -7.49 24.86
C LYS A 154 4.69 -8.00 24.69
N GLY A 155 5.38 -7.46 23.70
CA GLY A 155 6.75 -7.86 23.33
C GLY A 155 6.85 -8.72 22.07
N SER A 156 5.73 -9.20 21.52
CA SER A 156 5.70 -9.86 20.22
C SER A 156 5.49 -8.82 19.12
N ILE A 157 6.26 -8.94 18.04
CA ILE A 157 6.13 -8.05 16.86
C ILE A 157 5.08 -8.61 15.90
N PHE A 158 4.91 -9.94 15.88
CA PHE A 158 4.01 -10.65 14.97
C PHE A 158 3.15 -11.67 15.71
N CYS A 159 1.94 -11.91 15.18
CA CYS A 159 1.16 -13.04 15.64
C CYS A 159 1.80 -14.38 15.18
N GLU A 160 1.51 -15.46 15.89
CA GLU A 160 2.06 -16.80 15.58
C GLU A 160 1.83 -17.22 14.12
N ALA A 161 0.65 -16.91 13.56
CA ALA A 161 0.31 -17.26 12.18
C ALA A 161 1.17 -16.52 11.14
N CYS A 162 1.51 -15.25 11.40
CA CYS A 162 2.39 -14.49 10.50
C CYS A 162 3.86 -14.87 10.69
N GLN A 163 4.26 -15.21 11.91
CA GLN A 163 5.62 -15.65 12.22
C GLN A 163 5.93 -17.03 11.61
N SER A 164 4.99 -17.97 11.69
CA SER A 164 5.14 -19.30 11.09
C SER A 164 5.31 -19.24 9.57
N ASN A 165 4.60 -18.33 8.91
CA ASN A 165 4.72 -18.16 7.46
C ASN A 165 6.06 -17.54 7.02
N LEU A 166 6.76 -16.82 7.91
CA LEU A 166 8.09 -16.27 7.64
C LEU A 166 9.20 -17.32 7.79
N GLU A 167 8.96 -18.36 8.60
CA GLU A 167 9.92 -19.45 8.84
C GLU A 167 9.86 -20.52 7.74
N ASP A 168 8.72 -20.67 7.06
CA ASP A 168 8.51 -21.68 6.01
C ASP A 168 9.05 -21.28 4.62
N GLU A 169 9.59 -20.07 4.44
CA GLU A 169 10.16 -19.59 3.17
C GLU A 169 11.71 -19.73 3.08
N HIS A 170 12.33 -20.60 3.91
CA HIS A 170 13.77 -20.91 3.83
C HIS A 170 14.05 -22.32 3.38
#